data_481f1784f51d75878e6b784616832e54
#
_entry.id   481f1784f51d75878e6b784616832e54
#
_cell.length_a   1.000
_cell.length_b   1.000
_cell.length_c   1.000
_cell.angle_alpha   90.00
_cell.angle_beta   90.00
_cell.angle_gamma   90.00
#
_symmetry.space_group_name_H-M   'P 1'
#
loop_
_entity.id
_entity.type
_entity.pdbx_description
1 polymer ?
#
loop_
_entity_poly.entity_id
_entity_poly.type
_entity_poly.pdbx_seq_one_letter_code
_entity_poly.pdbx_strand_id
1 'polypeptide(L)'
;MNKKRAFLFTLLVLILGLGAIAIYRFNFRKSIPEASLALQVKAVLTNNGCLACHASDAEKPFYSNFPVAGKLVQQDMRNGLRYIDLGKVCQELEAGKPVSEVNLAKIEQSMINESMPLTKYKMIHWGTSYNDAEKDVLTRWVKETRAFYYPNSLAAPEFAGEPLQPVPDSIPVDPRKVALGFKLYHDTRISADNTVSCATCHPLHKAGVDGLKTSKGIYDQIGGINAPTVYNAGLNMSQFWDGRAADLQAQAGGPPLDVLEMGSNWDEINGKLRADKEMVKEFASIYPEGINEHTITDAIAEFEKTLL
;
A
#
# COMPACT_ATOMS: atom_id res chain seq x y z
N MET A 1 -54.01 -20.41 -22.07
CA MET A 1 -53.01 -19.38 -22.52
C MET A 1 -51.96 -20.10 -23.34
N ASN A 2 -51.70 -19.64 -24.58
CA ASN A 2 -50.72 -20.27 -25.48
C ASN A 2 -49.32 -20.16 -24.81
N LYS A 3 -48.50 -21.21 -24.84
CA LYS A 3 -47.13 -21.25 -24.22
C LYS A 3 -46.31 -20.02 -24.55
N LYS A 4 -46.36 -19.51 -25.79
CA LYS A 4 -45.69 -18.27 -26.21
C LYS A 4 -46.17 -17.05 -25.45
N ARG A 5 -47.47 -16.89 -25.23
CA ARG A 5 -48.07 -15.75 -24.47
C ARG A 5 -47.69 -15.81 -23.00
N ALA A 6 -47.69 -17.01 -22.42
CA ALA A 6 -47.23 -17.21 -21.04
C ALA A 6 -45.74 -16.83 -20.87
N PHE A 7 -44.90 -17.28 -21.79
CA PHE A 7 -43.46 -16.93 -21.79
C PHE A 7 -43.24 -15.43 -21.91
N LEU A 8 -43.89 -14.78 -22.87
CA LEU A 8 -43.78 -13.32 -23.05
C LEU A 8 -44.27 -12.53 -21.83
N PHE A 9 -45.35 -12.97 -21.20
CA PHE A 9 -45.88 -12.35 -20.00
C PHE A 9 -44.89 -12.49 -18.83
N THR A 10 -44.31 -13.67 -18.61
CA THR A 10 -43.29 -13.91 -17.57
C THR A 10 -42.05 -13.06 -17.83
N LEU A 11 -41.58 -12.98 -19.08
CA LEU A 11 -40.44 -12.14 -19.45
C LEU A 11 -40.70 -10.66 -19.18
N LEU A 12 -41.90 -10.16 -19.53
CA LEU A 12 -42.31 -8.77 -19.26
C LEU A 12 -42.31 -8.48 -17.75
N VAL A 13 -42.88 -9.36 -16.94
CA VAL A 13 -42.89 -9.22 -15.48
C VAL A 13 -41.48 -9.19 -14.90
N LEU A 14 -40.58 -10.03 -15.40
CA LEU A 14 -39.16 -10.02 -15.00
C LEU A 14 -38.48 -8.69 -15.37
N ILE A 15 -38.68 -8.19 -16.60
CA ILE A 15 -38.10 -6.93 -17.05
C ILE A 15 -38.63 -5.76 -16.20
N LEU A 16 -39.95 -5.70 -15.95
CA LEU A 16 -40.55 -4.65 -15.12
C LEU A 16 -40.03 -4.74 -13.67
N GLY A 17 -39.92 -5.95 -13.11
CA GLY A 17 -39.34 -6.18 -11.78
C GLY A 17 -37.89 -5.71 -11.68
N LEU A 18 -37.03 -6.07 -12.65
CA LEU A 18 -35.65 -5.60 -12.73
C LEU A 18 -35.56 -4.08 -12.89
N GLY A 19 -36.43 -3.51 -13.74
CA GLY A 19 -36.54 -2.06 -13.91
C GLY A 19 -36.90 -1.34 -12.62
N ALA A 20 -37.90 -1.85 -11.89
CA ALA A 20 -38.30 -1.30 -10.59
C ALA A 20 -37.18 -1.39 -9.55
N ILE A 21 -36.47 -2.52 -9.48
CA ILE A 21 -35.30 -2.68 -8.60
C ILE A 21 -34.18 -1.69 -8.98
N ALA A 22 -33.91 -1.52 -10.26
CA ALA A 22 -32.93 -0.55 -10.75
C ALA A 22 -33.31 0.88 -10.32
N ILE A 23 -34.55 1.31 -10.62
CA ILE A 23 -35.06 2.63 -10.23
C ILE A 23 -34.97 2.81 -8.71
N TYR A 24 -35.36 1.82 -7.93
CA TYR A 24 -35.24 1.88 -6.48
C TYR A 24 -33.79 2.06 -6.05
N ARG A 25 -32.87 1.25 -6.54
CA ARG A 25 -31.44 1.29 -6.18
C ARG A 25 -30.78 2.62 -6.55
N PHE A 26 -31.15 3.23 -7.68
CA PHE A 26 -30.60 4.52 -8.10
C PHE A 26 -31.19 5.72 -7.35
N ASN A 27 -32.47 5.68 -6.98
CA ASN A 27 -33.14 6.82 -6.37
C ASN A 27 -33.20 6.78 -4.84
N PHE A 28 -33.17 5.60 -4.23
CA PHE A 28 -33.28 5.42 -2.78
C PHE A 28 -31.93 4.99 -2.17
N ARG A 29 -30.91 5.83 -2.36
CA ARG A 29 -29.64 5.67 -1.66
C ARG A 29 -29.81 6.03 -0.18
N LYS A 30 -29.03 5.37 0.69
CA LYS A 30 -28.93 5.77 2.08
C LYS A 30 -28.28 7.15 2.14
N SER A 31 -28.90 8.06 2.90
CA SER A 31 -28.38 9.42 3.09
C SER A 31 -27.07 9.40 3.88
N ILE A 32 -26.23 10.38 3.60
CA ILE A 32 -25.07 10.69 4.45
C ILE A 32 -25.63 11.29 5.75
N PRO A 33 -25.25 10.79 6.93
CA PRO A 33 -25.77 11.29 8.20
C PRO A 33 -25.29 12.73 8.48
N GLU A 34 -26.11 13.51 9.18
CA GLU A 34 -25.69 14.78 9.79
C GLU A 34 -24.86 14.49 11.04
N ALA A 35 -23.57 14.21 10.85
CA ALA A 35 -22.65 13.78 11.90
C ALA A 35 -21.23 14.30 11.63
N SER A 36 -20.28 13.94 12.48
CA SER A 36 -18.86 14.25 12.24
C SER A 36 -18.37 13.72 10.89
N LEU A 37 -17.37 14.36 10.31
CA LEU A 37 -16.82 13.97 9.01
C LEU A 37 -16.36 12.50 8.98
N ALA A 38 -15.76 12.03 10.08
CA ALA A 38 -15.36 10.62 10.24
C ALA A 38 -16.56 9.64 10.13
N LEU A 39 -17.69 9.97 10.75
CA LEU A 39 -18.91 9.15 10.67
C LEU A 39 -19.56 9.24 9.28
N GLN A 40 -19.49 10.40 8.61
CA GLN A 40 -19.92 10.54 7.22
C GLN A 40 -19.11 9.64 6.30
N VAL A 41 -17.77 9.63 6.43
CA VAL A 41 -16.86 8.75 5.67
C VAL A 41 -17.21 7.29 5.89
N LYS A 42 -17.35 6.86 7.15
CA LYS A 42 -17.78 5.49 7.46
C LYS A 42 -19.11 5.14 6.81
N ALA A 43 -20.08 6.04 6.85
CA ALA A 43 -21.38 5.83 6.21
C ALA A 43 -21.24 5.68 4.68
N VAL A 44 -20.43 6.51 4.04
CA VAL A 44 -20.14 6.41 2.59
C VAL A 44 -19.52 5.06 2.24
N LEU A 45 -18.47 4.64 2.96
CA LEU A 45 -17.80 3.35 2.72
C LEU A 45 -18.73 2.16 2.94
N THR A 46 -19.57 2.20 3.97
CA THR A 46 -20.54 1.15 4.30
C THR A 46 -21.68 1.11 3.26
N ASN A 47 -22.28 2.26 2.94
CA ASN A 47 -23.44 2.34 2.05
C ASN A 47 -23.12 1.92 0.62
N ASN A 48 -21.89 2.15 0.17
CA ASN A 48 -21.41 1.73 -1.15
C ASN A 48 -20.88 0.29 -1.17
N GLY A 49 -20.95 -0.45 -0.05
CA GLY A 49 -20.57 -1.86 0.03
C GLY A 49 -19.06 -2.11 -0.07
N CYS A 50 -18.22 -1.11 0.18
CA CYS A 50 -16.76 -1.23 0.09
C CYS A 50 -16.22 -2.29 1.07
N LEU A 51 -16.82 -2.36 2.27
CA LEU A 51 -16.41 -3.29 3.32
C LEU A 51 -16.62 -4.75 2.93
N ALA A 52 -17.52 -5.06 1.98
CA ALA A 52 -17.76 -6.44 1.53
C ALA A 52 -16.50 -7.12 0.94
N CYS A 53 -15.57 -6.34 0.37
CA CYS A 53 -14.31 -6.85 -0.16
C CYS A 53 -13.08 -6.35 0.61
N HIS A 54 -13.23 -5.25 1.38
CA HIS A 54 -12.13 -4.56 2.03
C HIS A 54 -12.21 -4.59 3.57
N ALA A 55 -12.90 -5.58 4.16
CA ALA A 55 -12.86 -5.81 5.59
C ALA A 55 -12.56 -7.29 5.87
N SER A 56 -11.70 -7.54 6.86
CA SER A 56 -11.28 -8.90 7.23
C SER A 56 -12.42 -9.74 7.85
N ASP A 57 -13.40 -9.06 8.45
CA ASP A 57 -14.59 -9.61 9.09
C ASP A 57 -15.85 -9.54 8.21
N ALA A 58 -15.69 -9.21 6.91
CA ALA A 58 -16.81 -9.08 5.98
C ALA A 58 -17.62 -10.38 5.86
N GLU A 59 -18.94 -10.28 6.04
CA GLU A 59 -19.85 -11.39 5.77
C GLU A 59 -19.84 -11.75 4.29
N LYS A 60 -19.63 -13.04 4.01
CA LYS A 60 -19.62 -13.53 2.63
C LYS A 60 -21.05 -13.55 2.09
N PRO A 61 -21.32 -12.99 0.90
CA PRO A 61 -22.63 -13.04 0.30
C PRO A 61 -23.01 -14.49 -0.04
N PHE A 62 -24.32 -14.80 -0.03
CA PHE A 62 -24.82 -16.17 -0.25
C PHE A 62 -24.30 -16.82 -1.54
N TYR A 63 -24.09 -16.03 -2.61
CA TYR A 63 -23.57 -16.52 -3.89
C TYR A 63 -22.06 -16.86 -3.85
N SER A 64 -21.36 -16.53 -2.77
CA SER A 64 -19.97 -16.97 -2.55
C SER A 64 -19.81 -18.48 -2.43
N ASN A 65 -20.92 -19.21 -2.25
CA ASN A 65 -20.96 -20.67 -2.22
C ASN A 65 -21.13 -21.29 -3.62
N PHE A 66 -21.40 -20.49 -4.65
CA PHE A 66 -21.55 -21.00 -6.02
C PHE A 66 -20.18 -21.26 -6.67
N PRO A 67 -20.03 -22.35 -7.46
CA PRO A 67 -18.70 -22.80 -7.92
C PRO A 67 -17.88 -21.74 -8.66
N VAL A 68 -18.51 -20.92 -9.52
CA VAL A 68 -17.83 -19.88 -10.29
C VAL A 68 -17.82 -18.54 -9.53
N ALA A 69 -19.00 -18.12 -9.06
CA ALA A 69 -19.14 -16.84 -8.34
C ALA A 69 -18.31 -16.83 -7.05
N GLY A 70 -18.26 -17.94 -6.33
CA GLY A 70 -17.48 -18.06 -5.09
C GLY A 70 -15.98 -17.84 -5.30
N LYS A 71 -15.41 -18.39 -6.37
CA LYS A 71 -13.99 -18.17 -6.69
C LYS A 71 -13.70 -16.69 -6.98
N LEU A 72 -14.56 -16.03 -7.76
CA LEU A 72 -14.42 -14.61 -8.09
C LEU A 72 -14.54 -13.73 -6.85
N VAL A 73 -15.58 -13.95 -6.02
CA VAL A 73 -15.77 -13.19 -4.78
C VAL A 73 -14.58 -13.35 -3.85
N GLN A 74 -14.13 -14.58 -3.60
CA GLN A 74 -12.99 -14.84 -2.72
C GLN A 74 -11.69 -14.21 -3.26
N GLN A 75 -11.50 -14.20 -4.58
CA GLN A 75 -10.37 -13.53 -5.20
C GLN A 75 -10.44 -12.02 -5.02
N ASP A 76 -11.61 -11.41 -5.22
CA ASP A 76 -11.82 -9.98 -5.05
C ASP A 76 -11.64 -9.55 -3.59
N MET A 77 -12.13 -10.33 -2.62
CA MET A 77 -11.89 -10.09 -1.19
C MET A 77 -10.40 -10.17 -0.83
N ARG A 78 -9.68 -11.21 -1.31
CA ARG A 78 -8.22 -11.29 -1.09
C ARG A 78 -7.46 -10.10 -1.68
N ASN A 79 -7.80 -9.72 -2.91
CA ASN A 79 -7.17 -8.59 -3.57
C ASN A 79 -7.52 -7.26 -2.89
N GLY A 80 -8.78 -7.11 -2.48
CA GLY A 80 -9.25 -5.93 -1.75
C GLY A 80 -8.50 -5.75 -0.42
N LEU A 81 -8.45 -6.80 0.41
CA LEU A 81 -7.73 -6.77 1.69
C LEU A 81 -6.21 -6.57 1.52
N ARG A 82 -5.62 -7.16 0.47
CA ARG A 82 -4.20 -6.95 0.17
C ARG A 82 -3.91 -5.49 -0.22
N TYR A 83 -4.86 -4.81 -0.87
CA TYR A 83 -4.71 -3.41 -1.25
C TYR A 83 -4.95 -2.47 -0.07
N ILE A 84 -6.08 -2.63 0.64
CA ILE A 84 -6.44 -1.81 1.81
C ILE A 84 -7.47 -2.56 2.68
N ASP A 85 -7.30 -2.50 3.99
CA ASP A 85 -8.30 -2.94 4.98
C ASP A 85 -9.15 -1.75 5.44
N LEU A 86 -10.30 -1.53 4.79
CA LEU A 86 -11.24 -0.47 5.16
C LEU A 86 -11.97 -0.75 6.48
N GLY A 87 -12.06 -2.01 6.90
CA GLY A 87 -12.56 -2.36 8.22
C GLY A 87 -11.71 -1.73 9.32
N LYS A 88 -10.37 -1.85 9.19
CA LYS A 88 -9.42 -1.19 10.07
C LYS A 88 -9.51 0.35 9.99
N VAL A 89 -9.62 0.90 8.78
CA VAL A 89 -9.82 2.36 8.59
C VAL A 89 -11.08 2.83 9.32
N CYS A 90 -12.19 2.11 9.22
CA CYS A 90 -13.41 2.47 9.95
C CYS A 90 -13.24 2.40 11.47
N GLN A 91 -12.48 1.42 12.00
CA GLN A 91 -12.16 1.34 13.43
C GLN A 91 -11.27 2.50 13.88
N GLU A 92 -10.28 2.91 13.06
CA GLU A 92 -9.44 4.07 13.34
C GLU A 92 -10.26 5.36 13.38
N LEU A 93 -11.18 5.55 12.42
CA LEU A 93 -12.12 6.68 12.41
C LEU A 93 -13.00 6.76 13.66
N GLU A 94 -13.55 5.62 14.09
CA GLU A 94 -14.39 5.54 15.30
C GLU A 94 -13.61 5.82 16.59
N ALA A 95 -12.35 5.39 16.60
CA ALA A 95 -11.46 5.62 17.75
C ALA A 95 -10.81 7.02 17.74
N GLY A 96 -11.11 7.88 16.75
CA GLY A 96 -10.47 9.19 16.59
C GLY A 96 -8.96 9.10 16.32
N LYS A 97 -8.49 7.98 15.78
CA LYS A 97 -7.08 7.77 15.45
C LYS A 97 -6.78 8.24 14.01
N PRO A 98 -5.55 8.67 13.73
CA PRO A 98 -5.16 9.03 12.38
C PRO A 98 -5.17 7.80 11.48
N VAL A 99 -5.75 7.95 10.28
CA VAL A 99 -5.62 6.98 9.19
C VAL A 99 -4.30 7.26 8.49
N SER A 100 -3.52 6.22 8.19
CA SER A 100 -2.19 6.37 7.59
C SER A 100 -2.25 7.09 6.24
N GLU A 101 -1.20 7.88 5.91
CA GLU A 101 -1.10 8.58 4.61
C GLU A 101 -1.24 7.62 3.42
N VAL A 102 -0.67 6.41 3.53
CA VAL A 102 -0.82 5.35 2.52
C VAL A 102 -2.29 5.01 2.27
N ASN A 103 -3.09 4.88 3.32
CA ASN A 103 -4.51 4.56 3.20
C ASN A 103 -5.31 5.77 2.67
N LEU A 104 -4.97 7.00 3.08
CA LEU A 104 -5.55 8.22 2.52
C LEU A 104 -5.30 8.29 1.00
N ALA A 105 -4.04 8.11 0.58
CA ALA A 105 -3.66 8.13 -0.82
C ALA A 105 -4.35 7.03 -1.64
N LYS A 106 -4.47 5.80 -1.10
CA LYS A 106 -5.17 4.69 -1.76
C LYS A 106 -6.67 4.99 -1.98
N ILE A 107 -7.33 5.58 -1.00
CA ILE A 107 -8.74 5.98 -1.11
C ILE A 107 -8.87 7.11 -2.14
N GLU A 108 -8.07 8.17 -2.04
CA GLU A 108 -8.05 9.29 -2.96
C GLU A 108 -7.79 8.84 -4.41
N GLN A 109 -6.76 8.01 -4.63
CA GLN A 109 -6.42 7.48 -5.94
C GLN A 109 -7.56 6.66 -6.55
N SER A 110 -8.26 5.86 -5.72
CA SER A 110 -9.39 5.06 -6.19
C SER A 110 -10.58 5.92 -6.65
N MET A 111 -10.77 7.08 -6.03
CA MET A 111 -11.80 8.05 -6.43
C MET A 111 -11.42 8.78 -7.71
N ILE A 112 -10.17 9.27 -7.82
CA ILE A 112 -9.67 10.01 -8.98
C ILE A 112 -9.73 9.13 -10.24
N ASN A 113 -9.29 7.89 -10.14
CA ASN A 113 -9.23 6.95 -11.27
C ASN A 113 -10.56 6.22 -11.51
N GLU A 114 -11.57 6.44 -10.68
CA GLU A 114 -12.84 5.71 -10.69
C GLU A 114 -12.67 4.17 -10.76
N SER A 115 -11.54 3.68 -10.21
CA SER A 115 -11.17 2.27 -10.22
C SER A 115 -12.03 1.42 -9.30
N MET A 116 -12.66 2.04 -8.30
CA MET A 116 -13.60 1.41 -7.37
C MET A 116 -14.96 2.11 -7.38
N PRO A 117 -16.06 1.36 -7.23
CA PRO A 117 -16.16 -0.10 -7.25
C PRO A 117 -15.83 -0.71 -8.62
N LEU A 118 -15.35 -1.96 -8.64
CA LEU A 118 -15.03 -2.68 -9.88
C LEU A 118 -16.23 -2.73 -10.83
N THR A 119 -16.00 -2.64 -12.14
CA THR A 119 -17.07 -2.67 -13.16
C THR A 119 -17.96 -3.91 -13.02
N LYS A 120 -17.37 -5.09 -12.82
CA LYS A 120 -18.13 -6.34 -12.60
C LYS A 120 -18.98 -6.31 -11.31
N TYR A 121 -18.55 -5.61 -10.27
CA TYR A 121 -19.33 -5.39 -9.06
C TYR A 121 -20.52 -4.47 -9.34
N LYS A 122 -20.30 -3.36 -10.03
CA LYS A 122 -21.37 -2.39 -10.43
C LYS A 122 -22.46 -3.04 -11.29
N MET A 123 -22.12 -4.03 -12.12
CA MET A 123 -23.10 -4.75 -12.95
C MET A 123 -24.14 -5.54 -12.13
N ILE A 124 -23.77 -6.00 -10.94
CA ILE A 124 -24.63 -6.81 -10.05
C ILE A 124 -25.20 -5.94 -8.91
N HIS A 125 -24.43 -4.97 -8.43
CA HIS A 125 -24.76 -4.11 -7.29
C HIS A 125 -25.05 -2.68 -7.78
N TRP A 126 -26.21 -2.52 -8.38
CA TRP A 126 -26.63 -1.22 -8.96
C TRP A 126 -26.70 -0.13 -7.88
N GLY A 127 -26.25 1.06 -8.25
CA GLY A 127 -26.27 2.23 -7.37
C GLY A 127 -25.10 2.30 -6.37
N THR A 128 -24.02 1.51 -6.54
CA THR A 128 -22.84 1.53 -5.66
C THR A 128 -21.73 2.49 -6.11
N SER A 129 -21.85 3.16 -7.25
CA SER A 129 -20.89 4.22 -7.64
C SER A 129 -21.05 5.45 -6.76
N TYR A 130 -19.96 6.10 -6.40
CA TYR A 130 -20.01 7.36 -5.65
C TYR A 130 -20.78 8.44 -6.43
N ASN A 131 -21.66 9.15 -5.74
CA ASN A 131 -22.23 10.41 -6.21
C ASN A 131 -21.33 11.58 -5.79
N ASP A 132 -21.65 12.79 -6.29
CA ASP A 132 -20.83 13.98 -6.05
C ASP A 132 -20.73 14.35 -4.56
N ALA A 133 -21.81 14.20 -3.79
CA ALA A 133 -21.82 14.46 -2.36
C ALA A 133 -20.93 13.47 -1.57
N GLU A 134 -20.93 12.19 -1.98
CA GLU A 134 -20.06 11.16 -1.38
C GLU A 134 -18.60 11.38 -1.74
N LYS A 135 -18.30 11.76 -2.99
CA LYS A 135 -16.95 12.16 -3.42
C LYS A 135 -16.47 13.38 -2.66
N ASP A 136 -17.32 14.38 -2.45
CA ASP A 136 -16.99 15.59 -1.69
C ASP A 136 -16.63 15.26 -0.22
N VAL A 137 -17.42 14.42 0.45
CA VAL A 137 -17.15 13.97 1.81
C VAL A 137 -15.79 13.28 1.90
N LEU A 138 -15.51 12.33 1.00
CA LEU A 138 -14.24 11.60 1.02
C LEU A 138 -13.06 12.51 0.70
N THR A 139 -13.18 13.38 -0.31
CA THR A 139 -12.13 14.33 -0.71
C THR A 139 -11.80 15.31 0.42
N ARG A 140 -12.84 15.89 1.01
CA ARG A 140 -12.67 16.83 2.14
C ARG A 140 -12.00 16.13 3.32
N TRP A 141 -12.45 14.93 3.68
CA TRP A 141 -11.85 14.17 4.77
C TRP A 141 -10.39 13.82 4.51
N VAL A 142 -10.02 13.37 3.32
CA VAL A 142 -8.63 13.07 2.97
C VAL A 142 -7.76 14.31 3.11
N LYS A 143 -8.20 15.46 2.55
CA LYS A 143 -7.46 16.72 2.62
C LYS A 143 -7.29 17.25 4.05
N GLU A 144 -8.37 17.27 4.83
CA GLU A 144 -8.33 17.73 6.22
C GLU A 144 -7.45 16.81 7.08
N THR A 145 -7.57 15.48 6.90
CA THR A 145 -6.76 14.52 7.65
C THR A 145 -5.28 14.65 7.31
N ARG A 146 -4.95 14.77 6.02
CA ARG A 146 -3.56 14.97 5.57
C ARG A 146 -2.98 16.27 6.11
N ALA A 147 -3.67 17.39 5.96
CA ALA A 147 -3.20 18.67 6.44
C ALA A 147 -2.98 18.69 7.97
N PHE A 148 -3.78 17.95 8.73
CA PHE A 148 -3.70 17.91 10.17
C PHE A 148 -2.64 16.95 10.72
N TYR A 149 -2.61 15.71 10.22
CA TYR A 149 -1.74 14.66 10.75
C TYR A 149 -0.41 14.51 10.01
N TYR A 150 -0.32 14.98 8.77
CA TYR A 150 0.85 14.82 7.89
C TYR A 150 1.28 16.18 7.30
N PRO A 151 1.46 17.22 8.15
CA PRO A 151 1.79 18.55 7.65
C PRO A 151 3.19 18.58 7.04
N ASN A 152 3.31 19.24 5.89
CA ASN A 152 4.59 19.57 5.27
C ASN A 152 4.86 21.07 5.48
N SER A 153 5.91 21.39 6.22
CA SER A 153 6.28 22.78 6.56
C SER A 153 6.70 23.62 5.35
N LEU A 154 6.99 22.98 4.21
CA LEU A 154 7.36 23.67 2.96
C LEU A 154 6.12 23.96 2.10
N ALA A 155 4.97 23.35 2.39
CA ALA A 155 3.75 23.59 1.65
C ALA A 155 3.09 24.90 2.11
N ALA A 156 2.61 25.70 1.15
CA ALA A 156 1.72 26.80 1.48
C ALA A 156 0.39 26.26 2.07
N PRO A 157 -0.24 26.99 3.01
CA PRO A 157 -1.42 26.49 3.75
C PRO A 157 -2.54 25.96 2.85
N GLU A 158 -2.78 26.59 1.71
CA GLU A 158 -3.80 26.20 0.74
C GLU A 158 -3.51 24.83 0.05
N PHE A 159 -2.25 24.38 0.07
CA PHE A 159 -1.83 23.10 -0.51
C PHE A 159 -1.49 22.03 0.53
N ALA A 160 -1.65 22.33 1.83
CA ALA A 160 -1.28 21.39 2.89
C ALA A 160 -2.01 20.03 2.82
N GLY A 161 -3.23 20.02 2.25
CA GLY A 161 -4.03 18.80 2.07
C GLY A 161 -3.83 18.09 0.72
N GLU A 162 -3.00 18.61 -0.17
CA GLU A 162 -2.80 18.03 -1.51
C GLU A 162 -1.89 16.80 -1.47
N PRO A 163 -2.07 15.83 -2.39
CA PRO A 163 -1.24 14.62 -2.44
C PRO A 163 0.20 14.90 -2.91
N LEU A 164 0.41 15.96 -3.69
CA LEU A 164 1.72 16.39 -4.12
C LEU A 164 2.24 17.46 -3.16
N GLN A 165 3.35 17.15 -2.51
CA GLN A 165 3.99 18.00 -1.51
C GLN A 165 5.38 18.45 -1.98
N PRO A 166 5.87 19.62 -1.55
CA PRO A 166 7.24 20.03 -1.82
C PRO A 166 8.25 19.02 -1.31
N VAL A 167 9.28 18.73 -2.11
CA VAL A 167 10.39 17.86 -1.72
C VAL A 167 11.34 18.67 -0.81
N PRO A 168 11.70 18.16 0.38
CA PRO A 168 12.64 18.83 1.27
C PRO A 168 14.08 18.70 0.73
N ASP A 169 14.93 19.67 1.06
CA ASP A 169 16.37 19.63 0.72
C ASP A 169 17.13 18.54 1.52
N SER A 170 16.58 18.10 2.64
CA SER A 170 17.15 17.05 3.49
C SER A 170 16.08 16.40 4.37
N ILE A 171 16.32 15.16 4.72
CA ILE A 171 15.55 14.44 5.75
C ILE A 171 16.44 14.35 7.00
N PRO A 172 15.92 14.61 8.22
CA PRO A 172 16.68 14.47 9.46
C PRO A 172 17.16 13.02 9.65
N VAL A 173 18.48 12.85 9.89
CA VAL A 173 19.14 11.54 10.06
C VAL A 173 20.22 11.62 11.16
N ASP A 174 20.62 10.46 11.75
CA ASP A 174 21.83 10.37 12.57
C ASP A 174 23.06 10.17 11.67
N PRO A 175 24.01 11.13 11.61
CA PRO A 175 25.19 11.03 10.74
C PRO A 175 26.04 9.76 10.98
N ARG A 176 26.07 9.23 12.21
CA ARG A 176 26.81 8.01 12.53
C ARG A 176 26.15 6.78 11.91
N LYS A 177 24.82 6.71 11.97
CA LYS A 177 24.03 5.68 11.31
C LYS A 177 24.17 5.77 9.79
N VAL A 178 24.13 6.97 9.23
CA VAL A 178 24.38 7.22 7.79
C VAL A 178 25.72 6.66 7.35
N ALA A 179 26.79 6.95 8.09
CA ALA A 179 28.14 6.45 7.75
C ALA A 179 28.23 4.92 7.79
N LEU A 180 27.62 4.30 8.79
CA LEU A 180 27.52 2.84 8.89
C LEU A 180 26.63 2.26 7.79
N GLY A 181 25.49 2.88 7.53
CA GLY A 181 24.55 2.46 6.48
C GLY A 181 25.16 2.52 5.07
N PHE A 182 25.96 3.55 4.79
CA PHE A 182 26.72 3.62 3.54
C PHE A 182 27.67 2.42 3.36
N LYS A 183 28.37 2.00 4.42
CA LYS A 183 29.25 0.82 4.38
C LYS A 183 28.43 -0.46 4.14
N LEU A 184 27.33 -0.64 4.86
CA LEU A 184 26.44 -1.79 4.72
C LEU A 184 25.77 -1.87 3.35
N TYR A 185 25.36 -0.74 2.80
CA TYR A 185 24.79 -0.64 1.45
C TYR A 185 25.74 -1.16 0.35
N HIS A 186 27.05 -1.07 0.57
CA HIS A 186 28.10 -1.57 -0.33
C HIS A 186 28.68 -2.91 0.11
N ASP A 187 28.24 -3.48 1.23
CA ASP A 187 28.83 -4.67 1.82
C ASP A 187 28.23 -5.95 1.22
N THR A 188 29.03 -6.67 0.45
CA THR A 188 28.60 -7.92 -0.18
C THR A 188 28.40 -9.08 0.80
N ARG A 189 28.90 -8.96 2.04
CA ARG A 189 28.68 -9.97 3.10
C ARG A 189 27.22 -10.15 3.48
N ILE A 190 26.35 -9.22 3.09
CA ILE A 190 24.89 -9.32 3.27
C ILE A 190 24.29 -10.38 2.35
N SER A 191 24.93 -10.75 1.24
CA SER A 191 24.49 -11.85 0.38
C SER A 191 25.13 -13.20 0.79
N ALA A 192 24.48 -14.32 0.43
CA ALA A 192 24.93 -15.67 0.82
C ALA A 192 26.34 -16.00 0.30
N ASP A 193 26.64 -15.66 -0.94
CA ASP A 193 27.91 -15.95 -1.61
C ASP A 193 28.92 -14.79 -1.57
N ASN A 194 28.59 -13.69 -0.89
CA ASN A 194 29.38 -12.46 -0.79
C ASN A 194 29.67 -11.76 -2.14
N THR A 195 28.77 -11.86 -3.12
CA THR A 195 28.94 -11.25 -4.43
C THR A 195 28.02 -10.05 -4.68
N VAL A 196 26.88 -9.98 -3.99
CA VAL A 196 25.84 -8.97 -4.20
C VAL A 196 25.68 -8.08 -2.97
N SER A 197 25.53 -6.76 -3.20
CA SER A 197 25.19 -5.76 -2.20
C SER A 197 24.01 -4.92 -2.72
N CYS A 198 23.45 -4.01 -1.92
CA CYS A 198 22.44 -3.06 -2.39
C CYS A 198 22.96 -2.25 -3.58
N ALA A 199 24.21 -1.79 -3.52
CA ALA A 199 24.86 -1.03 -4.58
C ALA A 199 25.02 -1.82 -5.91
N THR A 200 24.89 -3.14 -5.91
CA THR A 200 24.94 -3.97 -7.12
C THR A 200 23.75 -3.70 -8.02
N CYS A 201 22.54 -3.68 -7.46
CA CYS A 201 21.31 -3.41 -8.18
C CYS A 201 20.93 -1.92 -8.19
N HIS A 202 21.45 -1.17 -7.21
CA HIS A 202 21.18 0.26 -7.05
C HIS A 202 22.46 1.12 -7.06
N PRO A 203 23.29 1.08 -8.12
CA PRO A 203 24.53 1.84 -8.19
C PRO A 203 24.25 3.35 -8.22
N LEU A 204 24.74 4.09 -7.24
CA LEU A 204 24.45 5.51 -7.05
C LEU A 204 24.89 6.37 -8.25
N HIS A 205 26.02 6.02 -8.89
CA HIS A 205 26.52 6.73 -10.08
C HIS A 205 25.68 6.50 -11.35
N LYS A 206 24.66 5.62 -11.30
CA LYS A 206 23.71 5.35 -12.38
C LYS A 206 22.28 5.68 -11.97
N ALA A 207 22.09 6.77 -11.25
CA ALA A 207 20.78 7.18 -10.74
C ALA A 207 20.11 6.14 -9.83
N GLY A 208 20.89 5.31 -9.13
CA GLY A 208 20.39 4.32 -8.17
C GLY A 208 19.64 3.14 -8.80
N VAL A 209 19.94 2.79 -10.07
CA VAL A 209 19.36 1.66 -10.80
C VAL A 209 20.43 0.97 -11.65
N ASP A 210 20.31 -0.35 -11.82
CA ASP A 210 21.21 -1.11 -12.71
C ASP A 210 20.89 -0.92 -14.21
N GLY A 211 19.69 -0.43 -14.54
CA GLY A 211 19.22 -0.21 -15.90
C GLY A 211 18.79 -1.50 -16.61
N LEU A 212 18.66 -2.60 -15.90
CA LEU A 212 18.23 -3.88 -16.46
C LEU A 212 16.71 -4.01 -16.42
N LYS A 213 16.14 -4.83 -17.31
CA LYS A 213 14.72 -5.18 -17.27
C LYS A 213 14.36 -5.91 -15.98
N THR A 214 15.27 -6.77 -15.51
CA THR A 214 15.21 -7.47 -14.23
C THR A 214 16.64 -7.57 -13.71
N SER A 215 16.83 -7.34 -12.42
CA SER A 215 18.15 -7.39 -11.80
C SER A 215 18.68 -8.81 -11.69
N LYS A 216 20.00 -8.94 -11.59
CA LYS A 216 20.69 -10.21 -11.34
C LYS A 216 21.07 -10.32 -9.87
N GLY A 217 20.68 -11.41 -9.25
CA GLY A 217 21.08 -11.77 -7.91
C GLY A 217 22.29 -12.69 -7.85
N ILE A 218 22.47 -13.34 -6.68
CA ILE A 218 23.51 -14.35 -6.49
C ILE A 218 23.41 -15.47 -7.53
N TYR A 219 24.54 -16.09 -7.86
CA TYR A 219 24.64 -17.17 -8.85
C TYR A 219 24.03 -16.83 -10.23
N ASP A 220 24.07 -15.53 -10.63
CA ASP A 220 23.46 -15.03 -11.86
C ASP A 220 21.94 -15.29 -11.99
N GLN A 221 21.24 -15.51 -10.90
CA GLN A 221 19.80 -15.69 -10.90
C GLN A 221 19.10 -14.40 -11.38
N ILE A 222 18.00 -14.56 -12.06
CA ILE A 222 17.23 -13.44 -12.63
C ILE A 222 16.04 -13.14 -11.73
N GLY A 223 15.97 -11.93 -11.20
CA GLY A 223 14.83 -11.44 -10.45
C GLY A 223 13.57 -11.30 -11.30
N GLY A 224 12.42 -11.14 -10.65
CA GLY A 224 11.12 -11.04 -11.32
C GLY A 224 10.77 -9.64 -11.83
N ILE A 225 11.49 -8.60 -11.39
CA ILE A 225 11.16 -7.19 -11.63
C ILE A 225 12.44 -6.35 -11.71
N ASN A 226 12.36 -5.16 -12.32
CA ASN A 226 13.48 -4.23 -12.33
C ASN A 226 13.68 -3.55 -10.97
N ALA A 227 14.91 -3.18 -10.66
CA ALA A 227 15.23 -2.36 -9.50
C ALA A 227 14.73 -0.92 -9.71
N PRO A 228 13.85 -0.36 -8.86
CA PRO A 228 13.52 1.06 -8.88
C PRO A 228 14.69 1.89 -8.37
N THR A 229 14.68 3.21 -8.65
CA THR A 229 15.69 4.10 -8.07
C THR A 229 15.58 4.15 -6.54
N VAL A 230 16.71 4.27 -5.86
CA VAL A 230 16.80 4.56 -4.41
C VAL A 230 16.78 6.06 -4.12
N TYR A 231 16.96 6.91 -5.14
CA TYR A 231 16.87 8.36 -4.96
C TYR A 231 15.42 8.78 -4.68
N ASN A 232 15.25 9.64 -3.70
CA ASN A 232 13.97 10.08 -3.16
C ASN A 232 13.11 8.94 -2.56
N ALA A 233 13.63 7.73 -2.43
CA ALA A 233 12.88 6.60 -1.87
C ALA A 233 12.43 6.84 -0.43
N GLY A 234 13.19 7.64 0.34
CA GLY A 234 12.81 8.08 1.69
C GLY A 234 11.53 8.91 1.77
N LEU A 235 11.06 9.47 0.64
CA LEU A 235 9.83 10.26 0.53
C LEU A 235 8.63 9.43 0.06
N ASN A 236 8.84 8.16 -0.31
CA ASN A 236 7.76 7.28 -0.70
C ASN A 236 6.88 6.91 0.50
N MET A 237 5.57 6.86 0.29
CA MET A 237 4.59 6.47 1.32
C MET A 237 4.67 4.98 1.69
N SER A 238 5.24 4.16 0.82
CA SER A 238 5.54 2.73 1.04
C SER A 238 6.58 2.28 0.02
N GLN A 239 7.26 1.18 0.30
CA GLN A 239 8.36 0.67 -0.51
C GLN A 239 7.96 -0.60 -1.26
N PHE A 240 8.77 -0.98 -2.27
CA PHE A 240 8.50 -1.93 -3.34
C PHE A 240 7.39 -1.48 -4.30
N TRP A 241 7.38 -2.06 -5.49
CA TRP A 241 6.37 -1.76 -6.52
C TRP A 241 4.94 -2.07 -6.09
N ASP A 242 4.75 -2.98 -5.16
CA ASP A 242 3.45 -3.39 -4.61
C ASP A 242 3.12 -2.73 -3.26
N GLY A 243 4.01 -1.89 -2.74
CA GLY A 243 3.81 -1.16 -1.48
C GLY A 243 3.78 -2.04 -0.23
N ARG A 244 4.35 -3.26 -0.28
CA ARG A 244 4.27 -4.21 0.84
C ARG A 244 5.11 -3.85 2.06
N ALA A 245 6.14 -3.02 1.91
CA ALA A 245 6.93 -2.52 3.03
C ALA A 245 6.50 -1.09 3.40
N ALA A 246 6.33 -0.84 4.69
CA ALA A 246 5.82 0.43 5.21
C ALA A 246 6.83 1.58 5.08
N ASP A 247 8.12 1.27 5.15
CA ASP A 247 9.21 2.25 5.14
C ASP A 247 10.51 1.62 4.59
N LEU A 248 11.58 2.41 4.53
CA LEU A 248 12.89 1.96 4.06
C LEU A 248 13.49 0.86 4.93
N GLN A 249 13.29 0.90 6.26
CA GLN A 249 13.82 -0.11 7.16
C GLN A 249 13.16 -1.47 6.91
N ALA A 250 11.84 -1.51 6.77
CA ALA A 250 11.10 -2.72 6.42
C ALA A 250 11.47 -3.24 5.02
N GLN A 251 11.76 -2.34 4.08
CA GLN A 251 12.21 -2.68 2.73
C GLN A 251 13.60 -3.34 2.78
N ALA A 252 14.55 -2.75 3.50
CA ALA A 252 15.93 -3.24 3.60
C ALA A 252 16.03 -4.68 4.15
N GLY A 253 14.99 -5.14 4.85
CA GLY A 253 14.89 -6.52 5.35
C GLY A 253 14.52 -7.56 4.30
N GLY A 254 13.99 -7.18 3.16
CA GLY A 254 13.47 -8.10 2.13
C GLY A 254 14.54 -8.72 1.24
N PRO A 255 15.30 -7.93 0.46
CA PRO A 255 16.30 -8.41 -0.50
C PRO A 255 17.33 -9.39 0.06
N PRO A 256 17.86 -9.22 1.31
CA PRO A 256 18.78 -10.17 1.89
C PRO A 256 18.25 -11.61 1.98
N LEU A 257 16.93 -11.76 2.16
CA LEU A 257 16.27 -13.05 2.34
C LEU A 257 15.71 -13.63 1.02
N ASP A 258 15.60 -12.82 -0.04
CA ASP A 258 15.08 -13.29 -1.32
C ASP A 258 16.10 -14.16 -2.04
N VAL A 259 15.72 -15.40 -2.33
CA VAL A 259 16.57 -16.41 -2.97
C VAL A 259 17.03 -16.04 -4.37
N LEU A 260 16.28 -15.17 -5.07
CA LEU A 260 16.63 -14.68 -6.41
C LEU A 260 17.48 -13.40 -6.38
N GLU A 261 17.64 -12.78 -5.18
CA GLU A 261 18.41 -11.55 -5.01
C GLU A 261 19.70 -11.81 -4.23
N MET A 262 19.66 -11.86 -2.89
CA MET A 262 20.83 -12.01 -2.03
C MET A 262 20.91 -13.38 -1.32
N GLY A 263 19.80 -14.12 -1.23
CA GLY A 263 19.68 -15.52 -0.85
C GLY A 263 20.27 -15.92 0.50
N SER A 264 20.39 -14.98 1.45
CA SER A 264 20.99 -15.20 2.76
C SER A 264 19.92 -15.35 3.85
N ASN A 265 20.34 -15.31 5.10
CA ASN A 265 19.48 -15.25 6.28
C ASN A 265 20.17 -14.43 7.38
N TRP A 266 19.38 -13.94 8.35
CA TRP A 266 19.92 -13.03 9.38
C TRP A 266 20.99 -13.67 10.29
N ASP A 267 20.94 -14.97 10.56
CA ASP A 267 21.96 -15.65 11.35
C ASP A 267 23.30 -15.65 10.63
N GLU A 268 23.29 -15.95 9.34
CA GLU A 268 24.47 -15.92 8.48
C GLU A 268 25.05 -14.51 8.34
N ILE A 269 24.22 -13.52 8.02
CA ILE A 269 24.63 -12.11 7.88
C ILE A 269 25.24 -11.63 9.19
N ASN A 270 24.55 -11.81 10.31
CA ASN A 270 25.03 -11.44 11.63
C ASN A 270 26.36 -12.12 11.97
N GLY A 271 26.51 -13.40 11.63
CA GLY A 271 27.75 -14.16 11.83
C GLY A 271 28.92 -13.58 11.04
N LYS A 272 28.72 -13.28 9.76
CA LYS A 272 29.74 -12.68 8.88
C LYS A 272 30.18 -11.30 9.38
N LEU A 273 29.23 -10.43 9.74
CA LEU A 273 29.53 -9.08 10.23
C LEU A 273 30.19 -9.11 11.61
N ARG A 274 29.80 -10.02 12.52
CA ARG A 274 30.38 -10.17 13.84
C ARG A 274 31.79 -10.77 13.81
N ALA A 275 32.20 -11.42 12.74
CA ALA A 275 33.56 -11.88 12.55
C ALA A 275 34.57 -10.71 12.35
N ASP A 276 34.07 -9.55 11.95
CA ASP A 276 34.81 -8.32 11.76
C ASP A 276 34.82 -7.49 13.06
N LYS A 277 35.95 -7.43 13.75
CA LYS A 277 36.08 -6.71 15.03
C LYS A 277 35.86 -5.22 14.92
N GLU A 278 36.22 -4.57 13.81
CA GLU A 278 35.98 -3.14 13.59
C GLU A 278 34.52 -2.88 13.37
N MET A 279 33.83 -3.74 12.61
CA MET A 279 32.37 -3.65 12.42
C MET A 279 31.64 -3.81 13.77
N VAL A 280 32.01 -4.78 14.59
CA VAL A 280 31.44 -4.96 15.95
C VAL A 280 31.62 -3.72 16.80
N LYS A 281 32.81 -3.12 16.79
CA LYS A 281 33.11 -1.90 17.55
C LYS A 281 32.32 -0.70 17.05
N GLU A 282 32.20 -0.57 15.74
CA GLU A 282 31.43 0.52 15.12
C GLU A 282 29.93 0.41 15.49
N PHE A 283 29.32 -0.76 15.33
CA PHE A 283 27.95 -0.99 15.75
C PHE A 283 27.75 -0.70 17.26
N ALA A 284 28.62 -1.19 18.13
CA ALA A 284 28.51 -0.97 19.57
C ALA A 284 28.58 0.53 19.96
N SER A 285 29.22 1.36 19.14
CA SER A 285 29.28 2.81 19.38
C SER A 285 27.98 3.55 18.99
N ILE A 286 27.12 2.93 18.20
CA ILE A 286 25.90 3.52 17.64
C ILE A 286 24.64 2.84 18.22
N TYR A 287 24.69 1.51 18.33
CA TYR A 287 23.59 0.66 18.76
C TYR A 287 23.97 -0.16 19.99
N PRO A 288 23.38 0.11 21.17
CA PRO A 288 23.65 -0.68 22.38
C PRO A 288 23.38 -2.17 22.24
N GLU A 289 22.41 -2.56 21.39
CA GLU A 289 22.03 -3.94 21.09
C GLU A 289 22.98 -4.66 20.11
N GLY A 290 23.96 -3.95 19.55
CA GLY A 290 24.96 -4.48 18.63
C GLY A 290 24.40 -4.86 17.26
N ILE A 291 25.04 -5.88 16.62
CA ILE A 291 24.71 -6.31 15.25
C ILE A 291 23.51 -7.26 15.27
N ASN A 292 22.43 -6.88 14.62
CA ASN A 292 21.23 -7.69 14.37
C ASN A 292 20.44 -7.14 13.19
N GLU A 293 19.38 -7.83 12.75
CA GLU A 293 18.50 -7.41 11.66
C GLU A 293 18.04 -5.96 11.79
N HIS A 294 17.52 -5.60 12.97
CA HIS A 294 16.97 -4.27 13.21
C HIS A 294 18.02 -3.17 13.03
N THR A 295 19.22 -3.35 13.59
CA THR A 295 20.28 -2.33 13.54
C THR A 295 20.95 -2.24 12.17
N ILE A 296 21.01 -3.33 11.41
CA ILE A 296 21.52 -3.35 10.03
C ILE A 296 20.55 -2.61 9.12
N THR A 297 19.26 -2.97 9.19
CA THR A 297 18.24 -2.36 8.33
C THR A 297 17.97 -0.91 8.67
N ASP A 298 18.03 -0.52 9.96
CA ASP A 298 17.92 0.88 10.39
C ASP A 298 19.09 1.73 9.85
N ALA A 299 20.32 1.24 9.93
CA ALA A 299 21.47 1.96 9.40
C ALA A 299 21.40 2.14 7.88
N ILE A 300 20.99 1.11 7.13
CA ILE A 300 20.79 1.20 5.67
C ILE A 300 19.70 2.23 5.35
N ALA A 301 18.56 2.18 6.04
CA ALA A 301 17.47 3.13 5.87
C ALA A 301 17.90 4.58 6.17
N GLU A 302 18.68 4.82 7.23
CA GLU A 302 19.21 6.15 7.54
C GLU A 302 20.12 6.68 6.44
N PHE A 303 20.94 5.81 5.84
CA PHE A 303 21.75 6.20 4.67
C PHE A 303 20.86 6.53 3.46
N GLU A 304 19.88 5.67 3.13
CA GLU A 304 19.02 5.87 1.97
C GLU A 304 18.17 7.14 2.06
N LYS A 305 17.80 7.59 3.28
CA LYS A 305 17.14 8.89 3.50
C LYS A 305 17.97 10.09 3.03
N THR A 306 19.28 9.94 2.88
CA THR A 306 20.16 11.01 2.37
C THR A 306 20.20 11.09 0.86
N LEU A 307 19.62 10.15 0.16
CA LEU A 307 19.59 10.06 -1.30
C LEU A 307 18.41 10.86 -1.88
N LEU A 308 18.53 12.19 -1.88
CA LEU A 308 17.53 13.13 -2.41
C LEU A 308 18.00 13.74 -3.72
#